data_a3e15a70c16e60d0ae76c88c230407f7
#
_entry.id   a3e15a70c16e60d0ae76c88c230407f7
#
_cell.length_a   1.000
_cell.length_b   1.000
_cell.length_c   1.000
_cell.angle_alpha   90.00
_cell.angle_beta   90.00
_cell.angle_gamma   90.00
#
_symmetry.space_group_name_H-M   'P 1'
#
loop_
_entity.id
_entity.type
_entity.pdbx_description
1 polymer ?
#
loop_
_entity_poly.entity_id
_entity_poly.type
_entity_poly.pdbx_seq_one_letter_code
_entity_poly.pdbx_strand_id
1 'polypeptide(L)'
;ILLADISHADDAGLVARKILQSLTEPIQLGAQEVTVSGSIGITIAPEDSMNASVLMRNADLAMYRAKDQGRNNFQFFTDDMNIESQARMSLENELRLAVSNRDFVVFFQPQINLANNKICGFEALVRWRHEQVDLIPPDRFIPVAEETGLIIQVGEIVLRQACAQIKALQVAGLHGYTVAVNLSARQFRDSNLVSLVREVLTETQLEPRWLELEITESMLMDNIEQAIEILTELKKLGVTVTIDDFGTGYSSLSYLTQLPVDKLKV
;
A
#
# COMPACT_ATOMS: atom_id res chain seq x y z
N ILE A 1 18.78 -0.50 24.20
CA ILE A 1 20.23 -0.61 24.48
C ILE A 1 20.71 0.76 24.88
N LEU A 2 21.52 0.86 25.94
CA LEU A 2 22.21 2.06 26.35
C LEU A 2 23.71 1.86 26.13
N LEU A 3 24.33 2.77 25.40
CA LEU A 3 25.77 2.83 25.23
C LEU A 3 26.30 3.98 26.07
N ALA A 4 27.20 3.69 27.02
CA ALA A 4 27.87 4.68 27.82
C ALA A 4 29.28 4.92 27.29
N ASP A 5 29.82 6.11 27.57
CA ASP A 5 31.20 6.48 27.26
C ASP A 5 31.61 6.31 25.78
N ILE A 6 30.66 6.60 24.84
CA ILE A 6 30.98 6.68 23.42
C ILE A 6 31.77 7.97 23.14
N SER A 7 32.80 7.86 22.31
CA SER A 7 33.62 9.03 21.96
C SER A 7 33.02 9.86 20.82
N HIS A 8 32.32 9.19 19.90
CA HIS A 8 31.67 9.81 18.74
C HIS A 8 30.33 9.17 18.48
N ALA A 9 29.38 9.92 17.91
CA ALA A 9 28.06 9.41 17.49
C ALA A 9 28.20 8.19 16.55
N ASP A 10 29.21 8.18 15.70
CA ASP A 10 29.51 7.08 14.76
C ASP A 10 29.73 5.74 15.46
N ASP A 11 30.22 5.74 16.71
CA ASP A 11 30.40 4.50 17.50
C ASP A 11 29.07 3.79 17.74
N ALA A 12 27.99 4.56 17.98
CA ALA A 12 26.64 4.01 18.09
C ALA A 12 26.16 3.39 16.78
N GLY A 13 26.46 4.01 15.64
CA GLY A 13 26.19 3.47 14.31
C GLY A 13 26.93 2.16 14.03
N LEU A 14 28.20 2.05 14.49
CA LEU A 14 28.96 0.79 14.36
C LEU A 14 28.33 -0.35 15.18
N VAL A 15 27.88 -0.05 16.40
CA VAL A 15 27.19 -1.05 17.24
C VAL A 15 25.87 -1.46 16.59
N ALA A 16 25.06 -0.50 16.11
CA ALA A 16 23.81 -0.77 15.43
C ALA A 16 24.00 -1.69 14.20
N ARG A 17 25.03 -1.42 13.40
CA ARG A 17 25.37 -2.25 12.24
C ARG A 17 25.74 -3.68 12.64
N LYS A 18 26.53 -3.87 13.71
CA LYS A 18 26.86 -5.20 14.21
C LYS A 18 25.62 -5.96 14.70
N ILE A 19 24.70 -5.27 15.37
CA ILE A 19 23.44 -5.87 15.82
C ILE A 19 22.61 -6.32 14.62
N LEU A 20 22.42 -5.45 13.62
CA LEU A 20 21.67 -5.79 12.42
C LEU A 20 22.31 -6.99 11.68
N GLN A 21 23.63 -7.00 11.55
CA GLN A 21 24.35 -8.09 10.92
C GLN A 21 24.18 -9.42 11.68
N SER A 22 24.19 -9.40 13.01
CA SER A 22 23.96 -10.61 13.80
C SER A 22 22.52 -11.13 13.72
N LEU A 23 21.54 -10.26 13.47
CA LEU A 23 20.14 -10.64 13.29
C LEU A 23 19.87 -11.27 11.92
N THR A 24 20.68 -10.96 10.90
CA THR A 24 20.53 -11.56 9.57
C THR A 24 21.08 -12.99 9.46
N GLU A 25 21.81 -13.46 10.47
CA GLU A 25 22.21 -14.86 10.51
C GLU A 25 21.00 -15.77 10.72
N PRO A 26 20.82 -16.80 9.87
CA PRO A 26 19.66 -17.68 9.97
C PRO A 26 19.60 -18.42 11.31
N ILE A 27 18.42 -18.45 11.90
CA ILE A 27 18.16 -19.11 13.18
C ILE A 27 17.41 -20.41 12.89
N GLN A 28 17.94 -21.54 13.37
CA GLN A 28 17.27 -22.82 13.26
C GLN A 28 16.19 -22.96 14.34
N LEU A 29 14.92 -23.03 13.90
CA LEU A 29 13.75 -23.31 14.74
C LEU A 29 13.19 -24.71 14.41
N GLY A 30 13.73 -25.72 15.04
CA GLY A 30 13.40 -27.12 14.73
C GLY A 30 13.87 -27.51 13.33
N ALA A 31 12.94 -27.81 12.43
CA ALA A 31 13.23 -28.19 11.04
C ALA A 31 13.21 -26.98 10.07
N GLN A 32 12.88 -25.80 10.55
CA GLN A 32 12.77 -24.59 9.73
C GLN A 32 13.91 -23.62 10.05
N GLU A 33 14.43 -22.98 9.00
CA GLU A 33 15.39 -21.89 9.07
C GLU A 33 14.66 -20.57 8.94
N VAL A 34 14.83 -19.68 9.93
CA VAL A 34 14.15 -18.38 9.97
C VAL A 34 15.20 -17.28 10.02
N THR A 35 15.07 -16.31 9.12
CA THR A 35 15.85 -15.07 9.14
C THR A 35 14.98 -13.95 9.71
N VAL A 36 15.53 -13.19 10.65
CA VAL A 36 14.86 -12.01 11.21
C VAL A 36 15.62 -10.74 10.82
N SER A 37 14.92 -9.63 10.74
CA SER A 37 15.52 -8.31 10.51
C SER A 37 15.10 -7.35 11.60
N GLY A 38 15.92 -6.32 11.83
CA GLY A 38 15.66 -5.29 12.83
C GLY A 38 15.63 -3.89 12.22
N SER A 39 15.00 -2.94 12.91
CA SER A 39 15.14 -1.52 12.64
C SER A 39 15.56 -0.83 13.93
N ILE A 40 16.57 0.03 13.86
CA ILE A 40 17.18 0.64 15.03
C ILE A 40 17.10 2.15 14.90
N GLY A 41 16.55 2.82 15.93
CA GLY A 41 16.65 4.27 16.07
C GLY A 41 17.72 4.64 17.10
N ILE A 42 18.50 5.64 16.80
CA ILE A 42 19.61 6.11 17.63
C ILE A 42 19.38 7.57 18.00
N THR A 43 19.55 7.87 19.26
CA THR A 43 19.57 9.24 19.80
C THR A 43 20.79 9.41 20.71
N ILE A 44 21.36 10.60 20.73
CA ILE A 44 22.62 10.91 21.40
C ILE A 44 22.39 11.93 22.52
N ALA A 45 22.88 11.64 23.72
CA ALA A 45 22.95 12.59 24.79
C ALA A 45 24.39 13.17 24.89
N PRO A 46 24.55 14.48 25.11
CA PRO A 46 23.53 15.51 25.33
C PRO A 46 22.97 16.17 24.06
N GLU A 47 23.43 15.78 22.85
CA GLU A 47 23.18 16.50 21.61
C GLU A 47 21.67 16.61 21.30
N ASP A 48 20.92 15.47 21.34
CA ASP A 48 19.50 15.47 21.04
C ASP A 48 18.64 15.85 22.25
N SER A 49 19.07 15.53 23.47
CA SER A 49 18.43 15.92 24.73
C SER A 49 19.23 15.43 25.94
N MET A 50 18.96 16.03 27.12
CA MET A 50 19.35 15.50 28.42
C MET A 50 18.20 14.78 29.14
N ASN A 51 17.00 14.84 28.63
CA ASN A 51 15.83 14.21 29.24
C ASN A 51 15.63 12.82 28.69
N ALA A 52 15.63 11.80 29.55
CA ALA A 52 15.50 10.41 29.16
C ALA A 52 14.19 10.11 28.38
N SER A 53 13.07 10.72 28.78
CA SER A 53 11.79 10.52 28.07
C SER A 53 11.81 11.12 26.66
N VAL A 54 12.50 12.25 26.48
CA VAL A 54 12.67 12.87 25.16
C VAL A 54 13.59 12.01 24.30
N LEU A 55 14.70 11.52 24.85
CA LEU A 55 15.62 10.63 24.14
C LEU A 55 14.90 9.34 23.67
N MET A 56 14.13 8.70 24.54
CA MET A 56 13.36 7.51 24.18
C MET A 56 12.39 7.79 23.02
N ARG A 57 11.64 8.89 23.09
CA ARG A 57 10.73 9.29 22.01
C ARG A 57 11.50 9.55 20.71
N ASN A 58 12.62 10.25 20.78
CA ASN A 58 13.45 10.55 19.61
C ASN A 58 14.03 9.27 18.99
N ALA A 59 14.46 8.30 19.81
CA ALA A 59 14.89 6.99 19.32
C ALA A 59 13.75 6.21 18.64
N ASP A 60 12.52 6.28 19.18
CA ASP A 60 11.35 5.65 18.56
C ASP A 60 11.03 6.26 17.19
N LEU A 61 11.11 7.59 17.05
CA LEU A 61 10.92 8.27 15.76
C LEU A 61 11.99 7.84 14.74
N ALA A 62 13.25 7.79 15.15
CA ALA A 62 14.33 7.32 14.28
C ALA A 62 14.18 5.85 13.89
N MET A 63 13.76 4.99 14.81
CA MET A 63 13.45 3.58 14.52
C MET A 63 12.30 3.46 13.54
N TYR A 64 11.26 4.29 13.67
CA TYR A 64 10.14 4.29 12.74
C TYR A 64 10.59 4.68 11.34
N ARG A 65 11.41 5.73 11.21
CA ARG A 65 12.01 6.12 9.93
C ARG A 65 12.86 5.00 9.32
N ALA A 66 13.60 4.25 10.15
CA ALA A 66 14.33 3.07 9.67
C ALA A 66 13.40 1.99 9.10
N LYS A 67 12.20 1.81 9.67
CA LYS A 67 11.18 0.89 9.12
C LYS A 67 10.64 1.37 7.76
N ASP A 68 10.35 2.65 7.64
CA ASP A 68 9.82 3.25 6.40
C ASP A 68 10.85 3.22 5.26
N GLN A 69 12.14 3.32 5.58
CA GLN A 69 13.24 3.22 4.61
C GLN A 69 13.67 1.80 4.26
N GLY A 70 12.76 0.84 4.35
CA GLY A 70 12.98 -0.53 3.87
C GLY A 70 13.43 -1.52 4.94
N ARG A 71 13.35 -1.19 6.23
CA ARG A 71 13.74 -2.04 7.37
C ARG A 71 15.22 -2.48 7.28
N ASN A 72 15.65 -3.33 8.18
CA ASN A 72 17.03 -3.88 8.24
C ASN A 72 18.12 -2.80 8.17
N ASN A 73 17.86 -1.63 8.77
CA ASN A 73 18.78 -0.51 8.83
C ASN A 73 18.67 0.21 10.17
N PHE A 74 19.52 1.22 10.36
CA PHE A 74 19.44 2.13 11.50
C PHE A 74 19.39 3.58 11.05
N GLN A 75 18.76 4.42 11.84
CA GLN A 75 18.69 5.87 11.64
C GLN A 75 19.07 6.61 12.93
N PHE A 76 19.82 7.69 12.77
CA PHE A 76 19.98 8.67 13.84
C PHE A 76 18.78 9.60 13.87
N PHE A 77 18.40 10.03 15.06
CA PHE A 77 17.38 11.07 15.21
C PHE A 77 17.84 12.37 14.56
N THR A 78 16.92 13.08 13.95
CA THR A 78 17.05 14.45 13.45
C THR A 78 15.79 15.22 13.81
N ASP A 79 15.90 16.53 14.02
CA ASP A 79 14.75 17.38 14.40
C ASP A 79 13.62 17.33 13.36
N ASP A 80 13.96 17.16 12.09
CA ASP A 80 12.97 17.01 11.01
C ASP A 80 12.02 15.83 11.23
N MET A 81 12.47 14.77 11.92
CA MET A 81 11.61 13.61 12.22
C MET A 81 10.44 13.97 13.15
N ASN A 82 10.62 14.94 14.05
CA ASN A 82 9.51 15.45 14.86
C ASN A 82 8.47 16.15 13.99
N ILE A 83 8.92 16.97 13.03
CA ILE A 83 8.04 17.71 12.11
C ILE A 83 7.28 16.71 11.22
N GLU A 84 7.98 15.73 10.64
CA GLU A 84 7.38 14.67 9.83
C GLU A 84 6.35 13.87 10.61
N SER A 85 6.66 13.50 11.87
CA SER A 85 5.73 12.76 12.74
C SER A 85 4.47 13.57 13.07
N GLN A 86 4.61 14.85 13.37
CA GLN A 86 3.45 15.74 13.62
C GLN A 86 2.60 15.91 12.35
N ALA A 87 3.23 16.14 11.20
CA ALA A 87 2.53 16.26 9.93
C ALA A 87 1.77 14.97 9.58
N ARG A 88 2.36 13.80 9.86
CA ARG A 88 1.71 12.51 9.66
C ARG A 88 0.50 12.31 10.58
N MET A 89 0.60 12.67 11.87
CA MET A 89 -0.54 12.61 12.79
C MET A 89 -1.67 13.55 12.37
N SER A 90 -1.34 14.75 11.87
CA SER A 90 -2.34 15.67 11.32
C SER A 90 -3.03 15.04 10.10
N LEU A 91 -2.24 14.52 9.17
CA LEU A 91 -2.74 13.87 7.96
C LEU A 91 -3.64 12.66 8.27
N GLU A 92 -3.30 11.86 9.29
CA GLU A 92 -4.14 10.73 9.72
C GLU A 92 -5.51 11.22 10.23
N ASN A 93 -5.52 12.27 11.07
CA ASN A 93 -6.76 12.83 11.60
C ASN A 93 -7.63 13.41 10.48
N GLU A 94 -7.03 14.16 9.57
CA GLU A 94 -7.71 14.73 8.41
C GLU A 94 -8.24 13.63 7.48
N LEU A 95 -7.48 12.56 7.27
CA LEU A 95 -7.88 11.41 6.47
C LEU A 95 -9.11 10.69 7.05
N ARG A 96 -9.19 10.54 8.37
CA ARG A 96 -10.38 9.97 9.05
C ARG A 96 -11.63 10.81 8.79
N LEU A 97 -11.50 12.12 8.85
CA LEU A 97 -12.60 13.05 8.53
C LEU A 97 -12.98 12.96 7.05
N ALA A 98 -11.99 12.95 6.15
CA ALA A 98 -12.20 12.82 4.71
C ALA A 98 -12.94 11.54 4.33
N VAL A 99 -12.61 10.42 4.96
CA VAL A 99 -13.34 9.15 4.78
C VAL A 99 -14.80 9.29 5.19
N SER A 100 -15.05 9.91 6.35
CA SER A 100 -16.42 10.11 6.86
C SER A 100 -17.23 11.03 5.95
N ASN A 101 -16.61 12.06 5.40
CA ASN A 101 -17.22 13.03 4.49
C ASN A 101 -17.29 12.55 3.04
N ARG A 102 -16.59 11.46 2.70
CA ARG A 102 -16.41 10.96 1.33
C ARG A 102 -15.68 11.95 0.42
N ASP A 103 -14.66 12.62 0.93
CA ASP A 103 -13.91 13.69 0.24
C ASP A 103 -12.89 13.12 -0.79
N PHE A 104 -13.24 12.00 -1.42
CA PHE A 104 -12.43 11.37 -2.47
C PHE A 104 -13.13 11.47 -3.82
N VAL A 105 -12.33 11.76 -4.84
CA VAL A 105 -12.77 11.79 -6.23
C VAL A 105 -11.90 10.87 -7.06
N VAL A 106 -12.46 10.32 -8.12
CA VAL A 106 -11.77 9.45 -9.04
C VAL A 106 -11.46 10.20 -10.34
N PHE A 107 -10.19 10.22 -10.70
CA PHE A 107 -9.74 10.68 -12.02
C PHE A 107 -9.58 9.45 -12.90
N PHE A 108 -9.82 9.62 -14.19
CA PHE A 108 -9.81 8.53 -15.16
C PHE A 108 -8.71 8.77 -16.19
N GLN A 109 -7.71 7.89 -16.18
CA GLN A 109 -6.65 7.90 -17.17
C GLN A 109 -7.02 6.94 -18.31
N PRO A 110 -7.10 7.40 -19.59
CA PRO A 110 -7.47 6.54 -20.69
C PRO A 110 -6.38 5.51 -20.99
N GLN A 111 -6.83 4.28 -21.25
CA GLN A 111 -6.01 3.17 -21.75
C GLN A 111 -6.25 3.01 -23.26
N ILE A 112 -5.15 2.92 -24.02
CA ILE A 112 -5.20 2.87 -25.47
C ILE A 112 -4.80 1.47 -25.97
N ASN A 113 -5.62 0.90 -26.82
CA ASN A 113 -5.30 -0.33 -27.53
C ASN A 113 -4.33 -0.01 -28.68
N LEU A 114 -3.09 -0.51 -28.58
CA LEU A 114 -2.02 -0.24 -29.54
C LEU A 114 -2.26 -0.82 -30.93
N ALA A 115 -3.09 -1.85 -31.05
CA ALA A 115 -3.39 -2.46 -32.36
C ALA A 115 -4.29 -1.58 -33.24
N ASN A 116 -5.15 -0.75 -32.65
CA ASN A 116 -6.12 0.06 -33.38
C ASN A 116 -6.13 1.54 -32.99
N ASN A 117 -5.28 1.92 -32.02
CA ASN A 117 -5.09 3.29 -31.52
C ASN A 117 -6.38 3.93 -30.94
N LYS A 118 -7.26 3.10 -30.36
CA LYS A 118 -8.52 3.53 -29.74
C LYS A 118 -8.47 3.34 -28.23
N ILE A 119 -9.24 4.18 -27.52
CA ILE A 119 -9.46 4.00 -26.09
C ILE A 119 -10.22 2.68 -25.89
N CYS A 120 -9.71 1.82 -25.03
CA CYS A 120 -10.34 0.55 -24.65
C CYS A 120 -10.81 0.52 -23.18
N GLY A 121 -10.35 1.44 -22.36
CA GLY A 121 -10.72 1.52 -20.95
C GLY A 121 -10.12 2.74 -20.26
N PHE A 122 -10.30 2.77 -18.96
CA PHE A 122 -9.77 3.82 -18.11
C PHE A 122 -9.21 3.21 -16.82
N GLU A 123 -8.13 3.78 -16.31
CA GLU A 123 -7.66 3.50 -14.96
C GLU A 123 -8.23 4.52 -13.99
N ALA A 124 -8.81 4.03 -12.90
CA ALA A 124 -9.42 4.84 -11.84
C ALA A 124 -8.37 5.24 -10.82
N LEU A 125 -8.01 6.50 -10.79
CA LEU A 125 -6.97 7.06 -9.96
C LEU A 125 -7.57 7.94 -8.88
N VAL A 126 -7.51 7.52 -7.63
CA VAL A 126 -8.04 8.27 -6.49
C VAL A 126 -7.30 9.59 -6.28
N ARG A 127 -8.05 10.63 -5.90
CA ARG A 127 -7.53 11.92 -5.42
C ARG A 127 -8.31 12.29 -4.17
N TRP A 128 -7.62 12.78 -3.17
CA TRP A 128 -8.28 13.31 -1.98
C TRP A 128 -8.52 14.80 -2.16
N ARG A 129 -9.80 15.21 -2.17
CA ARG A 129 -10.20 16.62 -2.20
C ARG A 129 -10.01 17.22 -0.82
N HIS A 130 -9.26 18.31 -0.75
CA HIS A 130 -8.92 18.97 0.51
C HIS A 130 -9.16 20.46 0.42
N GLU A 131 -9.79 21.04 1.44
CA GLU A 131 -10.25 22.45 1.42
C GLU A 131 -9.13 23.47 1.19
N GLN A 132 -7.92 23.19 1.72
CA GLN A 132 -6.82 24.17 1.69
C GLN A 132 -5.87 24.01 0.49
N VAL A 133 -5.71 22.79 -0.04
CA VAL A 133 -4.72 22.48 -1.08
C VAL A 133 -5.37 21.90 -2.34
N ASP A 134 -6.70 21.94 -2.43
CA ASP A 134 -7.52 21.40 -3.51
C ASP A 134 -7.42 19.87 -3.62
N LEU A 135 -6.28 19.32 -4.02
CA LEU A 135 -6.08 17.88 -4.16
C LEU A 135 -4.80 17.40 -3.46
N ILE A 136 -4.94 16.41 -2.58
CA ILE A 136 -3.82 15.67 -2.02
C ILE A 136 -3.59 14.43 -2.91
N PRO A 137 -2.35 14.23 -3.40
CA PRO A 137 -2.02 13.11 -4.28
C PRO A 137 -1.92 11.79 -3.50
N PRO A 138 -2.15 10.63 -4.17
CA PRO A 138 -2.23 9.33 -3.51
C PRO A 138 -0.96 8.90 -2.78
N ASP A 139 0.21 9.21 -3.28
CA ASP A 139 1.51 8.93 -2.66
C ASP A 139 1.67 9.49 -1.25
N ARG A 140 0.94 10.57 -0.91
CA ARG A 140 0.95 11.17 0.42
C ARG A 140 0.02 10.48 1.40
N PHE A 141 -1.16 10.03 0.98
CA PHE A 141 -2.17 9.53 1.91
C PHE A 141 -2.38 8.00 1.86
N ILE A 142 -2.09 7.32 0.74
CA ILE A 142 -2.26 5.87 0.62
C ILE A 142 -1.44 5.11 1.68
N PRO A 143 -0.15 5.42 1.91
CA PRO A 143 0.62 4.73 2.96
C PRO A 143 -0.02 4.87 4.35
N VAL A 144 -0.50 6.07 4.69
CA VAL A 144 -1.19 6.33 5.98
C VAL A 144 -2.53 5.58 6.03
N ALA A 145 -3.28 5.55 4.92
CA ALA A 145 -4.54 4.81 4.83
C ALA A 145 -4.33 3.29 5.01
N GLU A 146 -3.27 2.74 4.44
CA GLU A 146 -2.92 1.32 4.58
C GLU A 146 -2.56 0.97 6.01
N GLU A 147 -1.69 1.74 6.67
CA GLU A 147 -1.27 1.49 8.04
C GLU A 147 -2.43 1.59 9.03
N THR A 148 -3.28 2.59 8.87
CA THR A 148 -4.43 2.83 9.75
C THR A 148 -5.64 1.94 9.43
N GLY A 149 -5.67 1.28 8.27
CA GLY A 149 -6.79 0.48 7.77
C GLY A 149 -7.89 1.27 7.08
N LEU A 150 -7.76 2.58 7.00
CA LEU A 150 -8.71 3.44 6.30
C LEU A 150 -8.76 3.15 4.79
N ILE A 151 -7.73 2.52 4.25
CA ILE A 151 -7.66 2.15 2.83
C ILE A 151 -8.82 1.25 2.39
N ILE A 152 -9.41 0.45 3.28
CA ILE A 152 -10.58 -0.38 2.97
C ILE A 152 -11.76 0.52 2.62
N GLN A 153 -12.02 1.56 3.42
CA GLN A 153 -13.12 2.50 3.19
C GLN A 153 -12.87 3.41 1.99
N VAL A 154 -11.63 3.88 1.82
CA VAL A 154 -11.22 4.65 0.64
C VAL A 154 -11.44 3.81 -0.62
N GLY A 155 -11.02 2.56 -0.64
CA GLY A 155 -11.18 1.67 -1.78
C GLY A 155 -12.64 1.34 -2.10
N GLU A 156 -13.50 1.20 -1.09
CA GLU A 156 -14.94 1.09 -1.31
C GLU A 156 -15.50 2.32 -2.05
N ILE A 157 -15.13 3.53 -1.59
CA ILE A 157 -15.56 4.78 -2.23
C ILE A 157 -15.10 4.82 -3.70
N VAL A 158 -13.83 4.48 -3.95
CA VAL A 158 -13.24 4.46 -5.29
C VAL A 158 -13.97 3.46 -6.19
N LEU A 159 -14.17 2.23 -5.72
CA LEU A 159 -14.80 1.17 -6.49
C LEU A 159 -16.24 1.56 -6.90
N ARG A 160 -17.03 2.11 -5.95
CA ARG A 160 -18.38 2.59 -6.23
C ARG A 160 -18.39 3.71 -7.27
N GLN A 161 -17.52 4.71 -7.14
CA GLN A 161 -17.42 5.83 -8.08
C GLN A 161 -16.98 5.36 -9.47
N ALA A 162 -15.97 4.48 -9.54
CA ALA A 162 -15.44 3.95 -10.79
C ALA A 162 -16.53 3.17 -11.57
N CYS A 163 -17.22 2.24 -10.91
CA CYS A 163 -18.28 1.47 -11.53
C CYS A 163 -19.47 2.34 -11.96
N ALA A 164 -19.88 3.28 -11.11
CA ALA A 164 -20.98 4.19 -11.43
C ALA A 164 -20.66 5.08 -12.64
N GLN A 165 -19.42 5.56 -12.76
CA GLN A 165 -19.01 6.41 -13.89
C GLN A 165 -19.02 5.65 -15.22
N ILE A 166 -18.50 4.43 -15.24
CA ILE A 166 -18.55 3.59 -16.47
C ILE A 166 -19.99 3.27 -16.83
N LYS A 167 -20.84 2.98 -15.85
CA LYS A 167 -22.26 2.78 -16.12
C LYS A 167 -22.92 4.04 -16.69
N ALA A 168 -22.58 5.22 -16.17
CA ALA A 168 -23.09 6.49 -16.69
C ALA A 168 -22.65 6.72 -18.16
N LEU A 169 -21.40 6.39 -18.52
CA LEU A 169 -20.94 6.42 -19.91
C LEU A 169 -21.75 5.48 -20.81
N GLN A 170 -22.04 4.27 -20.35
CA GLN A 170 -22.86 3.31 -21.09
C GLN A 170 -24.29 3.83 -21.31
N VAL A 171 -24.90 4.44 -20.30
CA VAL A 171 -26.22 5.05 -20.42
C VAL A 171 -26.21 6.23 -21.40
N ALA A 172 -25.08 6.96 -21.48
CA ALA A 172 -24.89 8.02 -22.47
C ALA A 172 -24.55 7.52 -23.88
N GLY A 173 -24.59 6.19 -24.12
CA GLY A 173 -24.34 5.59 -25.45
C GLY A 173 -22.86 5.28 -25.74
N LEU A 174 -21.96 5.50 -24.78
CA LEU A 174 -20.53 5.22 -24.90
C LEU A 174 -20.23 3.85 -24.32
N HIS A 175 -20.23 2.82 -25.18
CA HIS A 175 -20.03 1.43 -24.78
C HIS A 175 -18.64 0.92 -25.11
N GLY A 176 -18.25 -0.20 -24.47
CA GLY A 176 -17.02 -0.92 -24.79
C GLY A 176 -15.80 -0.50 -24.00
N TYR A 177 -15.97 0.25 -22.90
CA TYR A 177 -14.89 0.69 -22.05
C TYR A 177 -14.87 -0.09 -20.72
N THR A 178 -13.69 -0.57 -20.33
CA THR A 178 -13.43 -1.14 -19.01
C THR A 178 -12.97 -0.06 -18.04
N VAL A 179 -13.11 -0.30 -16.73
CA VAL A 179 -12.45 0.48 -15.70
C VAL A 179 -11.56 -0.42 -14.86
N ALA A 180 -10.29 -0.05 -14.76
CA ALA A 180 -9.31 -0.68 -13.91
C ALA A 180 -9.28 0.04 -12.55
N VAL A 181 -9.33 -0.73 -11.47
CA VAL A 181 -9.28 -0.23 -10.09
C VAL A 181 -8.16 -0.94 -9.35
N ASN A 182 -7.23 -0.17 -8.82
CA ASN A 182 -6.13 -0.67 -8.01
C ASN A 182 -6.63 -1.12 -6.62
N LEU A 183 -6.21 -2.29 -6.19
CA LEU A 183 -6.43 -2.82 -4.85
C LEU A 183 -5.14 -2.74 -4.03
N SER A 184 -5.25 -2.35 -2.76
CA SER A 184 -4.13 -2.45 -1.82
C SER A 184 -4.02 -3.87 -1.25
N ALA A 185 -2.83 -4.21 -0.72
CA ALA A 185 -2.62 -5.50 -0.06
C ALA A 185 -3.60 -5.76 1.09
N ARG A 186 -3.98 -4.72 1.80
CA ARG A 186 -4.92 -4.83 2.93
C ARG A 186 -6.35 -5.08 2.48
N GLN A 187 -6.78 -4.44 1.38
CA GLN A 187 -8.08 -4.70 0.78
C GLN A 187 -8.16 -6.11 0.19
N PHE A 188 -7.09 -6.55 -0.50
CA PHE A 188 -7.05 -7.88 -1.09
C PHE A 188 -7.22 -8.99 -0.05
N ARG A 189 -6.70 -8.80 1.17
CA ARG A 189 -6.84 -9.74 2.28
C ARG A 189 -8.11 -9.57 3.11
N ASP A 190 -8.94 -8.58 2.80
CA ASP A 190 -10.20 -8.38 3.51
C ASP A 190 -11.20 -9.48 3.11
N SER A 191 -11.69 -10.21 4.08
CA SER A 191 -12.71 -11.26 3.89
C SER A 191 -14.00 -10.77 3.22
N ASN A 192 -14.25 -9.47 3.25
CA ASN A 192 -15.42 -8.85 2.65
C ASN A 192 -15.22 -8.40 1.21
N LEU A 193 -14.01 -8.47 0.65
CA LEU A 193 -13.70 -7.95 -0.69
C LEU A 193 -14.65 -8.49 -1.78
N VAL A 194 -14.81 -9.81 -1.86
CA VAL A 194 -15.68 -10.45 -2.87
C VAL A 194 -17.13 -10.01 -2.72
N SER A 195 -17.59 -9.88 -1.48
CA SER A 195 -18.96 -9.42 -1.18
C SER A 195 -19.15 -7.96 -1.57
N LEU A 196 -18.17 -7.10 -1.29
CA LEU A 196 -18.18 -5.69 -1.67
C LEU A 196 -18.22 -5.52 -3.20
N VAL A 197 -17.38 -6.25 -3.93
CA VAL A 197 -17.37 -6.19 -5.42
C VAL A 197 -18.73 -6.59 -5.97
N ARG A 198 -19.32 -7.69 -5.46
CA ARG A 198 -20.66 -8.15 -5.88
C ARG A 198 -21.73 -7.09 -5.58
N GLU A 199 -21.71 -6.49 -4.40
CA GLU A 199 -22.64 -5.45 -4.01
C GLU A 199 -22.54 -4.22 -4.93
N VAL A 200 -21.33 -3.72 -5.17
CA VAL A 200 -21.10 -2.56 -6.04
C VAL A 200 -21.55 -2.82 -7.47
N LEU A 201 -21.26 -3.99 -8.03
CA LEU A 201 -21.72 -4.36 -9.37
C LEU A 201 -23.25 -4.42 -9.45
N THR A 202 -23.90 -4.93 -8.40
CA THR A 202 -25.36 -5.00 -8.31
C THR A 202 -25.98 -3.61 -8.21
N GLU A 203 -25.47 -2.75 -7.33
CA GLU A 203 -25.99 -1.40 -7.12
C GLU A 203 -25.82 -0.51 -8.36
N THR A 204 -24.65 -0.58 -8.99
CA THR A 204 -24.36 0.21 -10.19
C THR A 204 -24.98 -0.37 -11.46
N GLN A 205 -25.43 -1.63 -11.41
CA GLN A 205 -25.91 -2.39 -12.58
C GLN A 205 -24.84 -2.46 -13.69
N LEU A 206 -23.56 -2.43 -13.31
CA LEU A 206 -22.46 -2.62 -14.25
C LEU A 206 -22.24 -4.11 -14.47
N GLU A 207 -22.17 -4.54 -15.73
CA GLU A 207 -21.80 -5.93 -16.02
C GLU A 207 -20.35 -6.18 -15.58
N PRO A 208 -20.06 -7.31 -14.88
CA PRO A 208 -18.76 -7.58 -14.28
C PRO A 208 -17.58 -7.49 -15.24
N ARG A 209 -17.76 -7.87 -16.51
CA ARG A 209 -16.71 -7.81 -17.56
C ARG A 209 -16.14 -6.40 -17.81
N TRP A 210 -16.82 -5.36 -17.35
CA TRP A 210 -16.36 -3.97 -17.51
C TRP A 210 -15.54 -3.48 -16.31
N LEU A 211 -15.45 -4.28 -15.25
CA LEU A 211 -14.58 -4.02 -14.09
C LEU A 211 -13.32 -4.87 -14.19
N GLU A 212 -12.18 -4.20 -14.08
CA GLU A 212 -10.86 -4.79 -13.97
C GLU A 212 -10.29 -4.45 -12.59
N LEU A 213 -9.79 -5.45 -11.88
CA LEU A 213 -9.15 -5.27 -10.57
C LEU A 213 -7.64 -5.46 -10.75
N GLU A 214 -6.87 -4.45 -10.39
CA GLU A 214 -5.40 -4.46 -10.48
C GLU A 214 -4.81 -4.77 -9.10
N ILE A 215 -3.91 -5.73 -9.05
CA ILE A 215 -3.20 -6.18 -7.84
C ILE A 215 -1.72 -6.23 -8.15
N THR A 216 -0.86 -5.90 -7.19
CA THR A 216 0.59 -6.01 -7.39
C THR A 216 1.07 -7.45 -7.18
N GLU A 217 2.19 -7.80 -7.82
CA GLU A 217 2.82 -9.11 -7.66
C GLU A 217 3.11 -9.47 -6.20
N SER A 218 3.61 -8.51 -5.42
CA SER A 218 3.98 -8.72 -4.02
C SER A 218 2.79 -9.14 -3.14
N MET A 219 1.56 -8.72 -3.48
CA MET A 219 0.35 -9.08 -2.74
C MET A 219 0.03 -10.58 -2.79
N LEU A 220 0.46 -11.25 -3.85
CA LEU A 220 0.23 -12.67 -4.08
C LEU A 220 1.23 -13.56 -3.35
N MET A 221 2.46 -13.04 -3.13
CA MET A 221 3.59 -13.85 -2.62
C MET A 221 3.51 -14.15 -1.13
N ASP A 222 2.79 -13.36 -0.34
CA ASP A 222 2.69 -13.57 1.11
C ASP A 222 1.93 -14.85 1.48
N ASN A 223 0.86 -15.18 0.74
CA ASN A 223 0.09 -16.41 0.90
C ASN A 223 -0.60 -16.78 -0.42
N ILE A 224 0.06 -17.59 -1.20
CA ILE A 224 -0.36 -17.93 -2.56
C ILE A 224 -1.67 -18.75 -2.59
N GLU A 225 -1.87 -19.64 -1.63
CA GLU A 225 -3.07 -20.49 -1.55
C GLU A 225 -4.32 -19.61 -1.31
N GLN A 226 -4.24 -18.72 -0.33
CA GLN A 226 -5.29 -17.75 -0.04
C GLN A 226 -5.54 -16.81 -1.23
N ALA A 227 -4.47 -16.36 -1.90
CA ALA A 227 -4.59 -15.52 -3.08
C ALA A 227 -5.36 -16.22 -4.20
N ILE A 228 -5.06 -17.50 -4.49
CA ILE A 228 -5.79 -18.30 -5.48
C ILE A 228 -7.28 -18.43 -5.14
N GLU A 229 -7.61 -18.62 -3.86
CA GLU A 229 -9.02 -18.70 -3.40
C GLU A 229 -9.75 -17.38 -3.67
N ILE A 230 -9.19 -16.26 -3.24
CA ILE A 230 -9.79 -14.93 -3.44
C ILE A 230 -9.96 -14.62 -4.92
N LEU A 231 -8.91 -14.84 -5.72
CA LEU A 231 -8.95 -14.61 -7.16
C LEU A 231 -9.98 -15.49 -7.85
N THR A 232 -10.10 -16.76 -7.45
CA THR A 232 -11.10 -17.68 -7.99
C THR A 232 -12.51 -17.18 -7.71
N GLU A 233 -12.79 -16.69 -6.51
CA GLU A 233 -14.11 -16.15 -6.16
C GLU A 233 -14.40 -14.85 -6.95
N LEU A 234 -13.42 -13.97 -7.11
CA LEU A 234 -13.56 -12.78 -7.96
C LEU A 234 -13.83 -13.15 -9.43
N LYS A 235 -13.10 -14.13 -9.95
CA LYS A 235 -13.32 -14.63 -11.32
C LYS A 235 -14.72 -15.24 -11.53
N LYS A 236 -15.30 -15.90 -10.52
CA LYS A 236 -16.69 -16.38 -10.56
C LYS A 236 -17.71 -15.24 -10.70
N LEU A 237 -17.40 -14.04 -10.24
CA LEU A 237 -18.24 -12.86 -10.46
C LEU A 237 -18.19 -12.40 -11.93
N GLY A 238 -17.15 -12.76 -12.68
CA GLY A 238 -16.96 -12.39 -14.08
C GLY A 238 -16.14 -11.11 -14.29
N VAL A 239 -15.45 -10.63 -13.26
CA VAL A 239 -14.52 -9.48 -13.36
C VAL A 239 -13.19 -9.91 -13.99
N THR A 240 -12.48 -8.96 -14.56
CA THR A 240 -11.11 -9.12 -15.04
C THR A 240 -10.13 -8.89 -13.90
N VAL A 241 -9.09 -9.69 -13.82
CA VAL A 241 -8.00 -9.52 -12.84
C VAL A 241 -6.68 -9.33 -13.57
N THR A 242 -5.95 -8.29 -13.18
CA THR A 242 -4.65 -7.92 -13.76
C THR A 242 -3.59 -7.87 -12.67
N ILE A 243 -2.42 -8.44 -12.93
CA ILE A 243 -1.23 -8.24 -12.09
C ILE A 243 -0.51 -7.00 -12.60
N ASP A 244 -0.34 -6.01 -11.73
CA ASP A 244 0.42 -4.79 -11.97
C ASP A 244 1.86 -4.89 -11.45
N ASP A 245 2.74 -4.04 -11.95
CA ASP A 245 4.17 -4.01 -11.61
C ASP A 245 4.88 -5.37 -11.78
N PHE A 246 4.45 -6.17 -12.76
CA PHE A 246 5.02 -7.49 -12.98
C PHE A 246 6.48 -7.43 -13.38
N GLY A 247 7.32 -8.20 -12.67
CA GLY A 247 8.76 -8.29 -12.93
C GLY A 247 9.62 -7.36 -12.07
N THR A 248 9.03 -6.58 -11.18
CA THR A 248 9.77 -5.74 -10.21
C THR A 248 10.12 -6.50 -8.93
N GLY A 249 9.57 -7.71 -8.72
CA GLY A 249 9.77 -8.58 -7.55
C GLY A 249 10.47 -9.89 -7.88
N TYR A 250 10.43 -10.83 -6.95
CA TYR A 250 10.97 -12.20 -7.09
C TYR A 250 9.97 -13.10 -7.84
N SER A 251 9.77 -12.83 -9.12
CA SER A 251 8.84 -13.61 -9.95
C SER A 251 9.33 -15.03 -10.19
N SER A 252 8.76 -16.00 -9.48
CA SER A 252 8.85 -17.38 -9.95
C SER A 252 7.73 -17.63 -10.96
N LEU A 253 8.04 -17.68 -12.24
CA LEU A 253 7.09 -17.98 -13.33
C LEU A 253 6.28 -19.28 -13.09
N SER A 254 6.76 -20.15 -12.19
CA SER A 254 6.06 -21.38 -11.83
C SER A 254 4.73 -21.16 -11.12
N TYR A 255 4.59 -20.07 -10.37
CA TYR A 255 3.33 -19.75 -9.67
C TYR A 255 2.33 -19.04 -10.57
N LEU A 256 2.80 -18.28 -11.53
CA LEU A 256 1.94 -17.52 -12.45
C LEU A 256 0.95 -18.44 -13.19
N THR A 257 1.38 -19.65 -13.55
CA THR A 257 0.53 -20.63 -14.26
C THR A 257 -0.62 -21.17 -13.42
N GLN A 258 -0.59 -20.97 -12.10
CA GLN A 258 -1.63 -21.43 -11.16
C GLN A 258 -2.62 -20.31 -10.79
N LEU A 259 -2.25 -19.05 -11.07
CA LEU A 259 -3.07 -17.90 -10.72
C LEU A 259 -4.18 -17.68 -11.76
N PRO A 260 -5.44 -17.53 -11.34
CA PRO A 260 -6.56 -17.26 -12.26
C PRO A 260 -6.62 -15.76 -12.62
N VAL A 261 -5.61 -15.28 -13.34
CA VAL A 261 -5.47 -13.89 -13.79
C VAL A 261 -5.61 -13.80 -15.31
N ASP A 262 -6.00 -12.62 -15.81
CA ASP A 262 -6.29 -12.39 -17.22
C ASP A 262 -5.19 -11.62 -17.95
N LYS A 263 -4.52 -10.71 -17.22
CA LYS A 263 -3.55 -9.77 -17.80
C LYS A 263 -2.34 -9.58 -16.89
N LEU A 264 -1.25 -9.17 -17.52
CA LEU A 264 -0.04 -8.67 -16.86
C LEU A 264 0.23 -7.25 -17.35
N LYS A 265 0.55 -6.36 -16.43
CA LYS A 265 0.94 -4.97 -16.68
C LYS A 265 2.40 -4.81 -16.23
N VAL A 266 3.26 -4.23 -17.10
CA VAL A 266 4.72 -4.11 -16.93
C VAL A 266 5.11 -2.65 -16.93
#